data_6ca349bde35160515a91a104b948c295
#
_entry.id   6ca349bde35160515a91a104b948c295
#
_cell.length_a   1.000
_cell.length_b   1.000
_cell.length_c   1.000
_cell.angle_alpha   90.00
_cell.angle_beta   90.00
_cell.angle_gamma   90.00
#
_symmetry.space_group_name_H-M   'P 1'
#
loop_
_entity.id
_entity.type
_entity.pdbx_description
1 polymer ?
#
loop_
_entity_poly.entity_id
_entity_poly.type
_entity_poly.pdbx_seq_one_letter_code
_entity_poly.pdbx_strand_id
1 'polypeptide(L)'
;MLLIIMVKRRRMSLGFGDFLRTLLLSVMYAVSSITLIEGYNYMAGGIATTLLFSYPVFTLLLSVIFFHERLSWITALAILLAVGGVFCLSGLLDGGGSIHSIKGLLLVLLSGFLYAVYMVVFPRVRVRKMPSLKITFYIFFFAMIILTLYGIFTNGRIEPIETRSQLFNLVLLGLLPTALSNLTLIVSLKQISSTLVAVLGAFEPMTAMAIGIIVFHEPFTLPIIIGFLLILFSVFLIVFFRKTRDKG
;
A
#
# COMPACT_ATOMS: atom_id res chain seq x y z
N MET A 1 6.33 1.64 18.90
CA MET A 1 5.61 2.93 18.73
C MET A 1 5.14 3.54 20.04
N LEU A 2 4.41 2.82 20.87
CA LEU A 2 3.89 3.30 22.16
C LEU A 2 5.01 3.84 23.07
N LEU A 3 6.10 3.10 23.25
CA LEU A 3 7.27 3.53 24.03
C LEU A 3 7.88 4.83 23.53
N ILE A 4 8.02 5.01 22.20
CA ILE A 4 8.58 6.24 21.61
C ILE A 4 7.66 7.44 21.84
N ILE A 5 6.34 7.24 21.80
CA ILE A 5 5.36 8.30 22.08
C ILE A 5 5.40 8.71 23.56
N MET A 6 5.50 7.73 24.47
CA MET A 6 5.62 7.95 25.92
C MET A 6 6.91 8.68 26.26
N VAL A 7 8.05 8.27 25.70
CA VAL A 7 9.36 8.93 25.91
C VAL A 7 9.34 10.39 25.45
N LYS A 8 8.64 10.69 24.34
CA LYS A 8 8.49 12.07 23.84
C LYS A 8 7.41 12.89 24.56
N ARG A 9 6.84 12.40 25.67
CA ARG A 9 5.80 13.06 26.49
C ARG A 9 4.64 13.66 25.66
N ARG A 10 4.27 13.03 24.55
CA ARG A 10 3.16 13.52 23.70
C ARG A 10 1.83 13.05 24.26
N ARG A 11 0.85 13.98 24.35
CA ARG A 11 -0.51 13.65 24.81
C ARG A 11 -1.15 12.63 23.87
N MET A 12 -1.56 11.48 24.43
CA MET A 12 -2.24 10.38 23.70
C MET A 12 -3.75 10.61 23.57
N SER A 13 -4.31 11.69 24.15
CA SER A 13 -5.75 11.93 24.08
C SER A 13 -6.21 12.17 22.63
N LEU A 14 -7.30 11.50 22.23
CA LEU A 14 -8.04 11.74 20.99
C LEU A 14 -9.36 12.40 21.36
N GLY A 15 -9.69 13.53 20.71
CA GLY A 15 -11.05 14.05 20.76
C GLY A 15 -12.01 13.10 20.00
N PHE A 16 -13.29 13.08 20.37
CA PHE A 16 -14.27 12.17 19.78
C PHE A 16 -14.32 12.24 18.24
N GLY A 17 -14.27 13.45 17.66
CA GLY A 17 -14.27 13.60 16.21
C GLY A 17 -12.98 13.07 15.54
N ASP A 18 -11.83 13.16 16.21
CA ASP A 18 -10.57 12.62 15.68
C ASP A 18 -10.50 11.10 15.86
N PHE A 19 -11.11 10.56 16.91
CA PHE A 19 -11.31 9.13 17.11
C PHE A 19 -12.09 8.54 15.94
N LEU A 20 -13.25 9.11 15.61
CA LEU A 20 -14.11 8.60 14.54
C LEU A 20 -13.40 8.65 13.16
N ARG A 21 -12.69 9.74 12.87
CA ARG A 21 -11.91 9.87 11.62
C ARG A 21 -10.78 8.87 11.53
N THR A 22 -10.07 8.64 12.63
CA THR A 22 -8.99 7.66 12.68
C THR A 22 -9.52 6.25 12.58
N LEU A 23 -10.65 5.95 13.22
CA LEU A 23 -11.35 4.67 13.11
C LEU A 23 -11.77 4.40 11.65
N LEU A 24 -12.34 5.38 10.96
CA LEU A 24 -12.71 5.27 9.56
C LEU A 24 -11.50 4.91 8.67
N LEU A 25 -10.38 5.60 8.85
CA LEU A 25 -9.14 5.31 8.13
C LEU A 25 -8.63 3.89 8.44
N SER A 26 -8.75 3.46 9.70
CA SER A 26 -8.34 2.13 10.14
C SER A 26 -9.22 1.04 9.54
N VAL A 27 -10.53 1.28 9.43
CA VAL A 27 -11.48 0.36 8.77
C VAL A 27 -11.11 0.20 7.30
N MET A 28 -10.87 1.31 6.58
CA MET A 28 -10.46 1.25 5.17
C MET A 28 -9.17 0.43 4.99
N TYR A 29 -8.17 0.68 5.83
CA TYR A 29 -6.91 -0.05 5.81
C TYR A 29 -7.09 -1.54 6.16
N ALA A 30 -7.83 -1.85 7.23
CA ALA A 30 -8.04 -3.22 7.68
C ALA A 30 -8.86 -4.04 6.67
N VAL A 31 -9.93 -3.47 6.11
CA VAL A 31 -10.75 -4.17 5.10
C VAL A 31 -9.95 -4.38 3.81
N SER A 32 -9.13 -3.39 3.39
CA SER A 32 -8.20 -3.58 2.28
C SER A 32 -7.24 -4.75 2.54
N SER A 33 -6.67 -4.84 3.74
CA SER A 33 -5.77 -5.94 4.11
C SER A 33 -6.49 -7.29 4.13
N ILE A 34 -7.71 -7.36 4.69
CA ILE A 34 -8.54 -8.58 4.72
C ILE A 34 -8.84 -9.06 3.30
N THR A 35 -9.32 -8.18 2.44
CA THR A 35 -9.68 -8.54 1.06
C THR A 35 -8.48 -8.98 0.23
N LEU A 36 -7.29 -8.43 0.51
CA LEU A 36 -6.04 -8.89 -0.10
C LEU A 36 -5.66 -10.30 0.34
N ILE A 37 -5.66 -10.54 1.67
CA ILE A 37 -5.33 -11.85 2.25
C ILE A 37 -6.29 -12.92 1.73
N GLU A 38 -7.59 -12.61 1.70
CA GLU A 38 -8.60 -13.51 1.12
C GLU A 38 -8.34 -13.75 -0.38
N GLY A 39 -7.90 -12.73 -1.11
CA GLY A 39 -7.52 -12.83 -2.51
C GLY A 39 -6.39 -13.84 -2.77
N TYR A 40 -5.41 -13.93 -1.88
CA TYR A 40 -4.31 -14.90 -1.98
C TYR A 40 -4.77 -16.37 -1.94
N ASN A 41 -5.96 -16.66 -1.39
CA ASN A 41 -6.53 -18.01 -1.42
C ASN A 41 -7.01 -18.44 -2.82
N TYR A 42 -7.14 -17.51 -3.77
CA TYR A 42 -7.71 -17.75 -5.10
C TYR A 42 -6.69 -17.58 -6.24
N MET A 43 -5.49 -17.07 -5.97
CA MET A 43 -4.47 -16.84 -7.00
C MET A 43 -3.07 -16.79 -6.40
N ALA A 44 -2.06 -16.96 -7.23
CA ALA A 44 -0.66 -16.84 -6.81
C ALA A 44 -0.36 -15.43 -6.27
N GLY A 45 0.47 -15.34 -5.22
CA GLY A 45 0.79 -14.09 -4.53
C GLY A 45 1.35 -13.01 -5.46
N GLY A 46 2.20 -13.35 -6.43
CA GLY A 46 2.73 -12.42 -7.42
C GLY A 46 1.64 -11.79 -8.29
N ILE A 47 0.63 -12.57 -8.71
CA ILE A 47 -0.52 -12.07 -9.48
C ILE A 47 -1.38 -11.14 -8.62
N ALA A 48 -1.70 -11.55 -7.39
CA ALA A 48 -2.50 -10.75 -6.47
C ALA A 48 -1.79 -9.41 -6.16
N THR A 49 -0.48 -9.45 -5.91
CA THR A 49 0.31 -8.23 -5.68
C THR A 49 0.30 -7.31 -6.91
N THR A 50 0.41 -7.86 -8.11
CA THR A 50 0.32 -7.09 -9.36
C THR A 50 -1.05 -6.43 -9.52
N LEU A 51 -2.12 -7.18 -9.29
CA LEU A 51 -3.48 -6.64 -9.35
C LEU A 51 -3.72 -5.57 -8.26
N LEU A 52 -3.14 -5.73 -7.07
CA LEU A 52 -3.17 -4.70 -6.03
C LEU A 52 -2.57 -3.39 -6.54
N PHE A 53 -1.52 -3.44 -7.37
CA PHE A 53 -0.91 -2.26 -8.00
C PHE A 53 -1.82 -1.54 -9.01
N SER A 54 -3.08 -1.92 -9.14
CA SER A 54 -4.12 -1.08 -9.74
C SER A 54 -4.46 0.15 -8.88
N TYR A 55 -4.08 0.17 -7.58
CA TYR A 55 -4.40 1.29 -6.68
C TYR A 55 -3.91 2.67 -7.16
N PRO A 56 -2.80 2.87 -7.89
CA PRO A 56 -2.47 4.18 -8.45
C PRO A 56 -3.49 4.71 -9.44
N VAL A 57 -4.08 3.82 -10.26
CA VAL A 57 -5.16 4.18 -11.19
C VAL A 57 -6.40 4.62 -10.40
N PHE A 58 -6.81 3.86 -9.39
CA PHE A 58 -7.92 4.24 -8.52
C PHE A 58 -7.65 5.55 -7.77
N THR A 59 -6.42 5.75 -7.27
CA THR A 59 -6.01 6.98 -6.59
C THR A 59 -6.15 8.19 -7.52
N LEU A 60 -5.70 8.07 -8.77
CA LEU A 60 -5.86 9.11 -9.78
C LEU A 60 -7.32 9.40 -10.07
N LEU A 61 -8.11 8.36 -10.38
CA LEU A 61 -9.53 8.51 -10.68
C LEU A 61 -10.29 9.18 -9.53
N LEU A 62 -10.07 8.74 -8.29
CA LEU A 62 -10.68 9.33 -7.11
C LEU A 62 -10.25 10.80 -6.91
N SER A 63 -8.97 11.11 -7.12
CA SER A 63 -8.45 12.47 -7.00
C SER A 63 -9.05 13.41 -8.05
N VAL A 64 -9.23 12.94 -9.28
CA VAL A 64 -9.82 13.74 -10.36
C VAL A 64 -11.34 13.90 -10.16
N ILE A 65 -12.06 12.78 -9.94
CA ILE A 65 -13.54 12.79 -9.89
C ILE A 65 -14.06 13.52 -8.65
N PHE A 66 -13.52 13.20 -7.46
CA PHE A 66 -14.07 13.72 -6.20
C PHE A 66 -13.39 15.00 -5.72
N PHE A 67 -12.15 15.24 -6.12
CA PHE A 67 -11.38 16.37 -5.62
C PHE A 67 -10.96 17.35 -6.71
N HIS A 68 -11.42 17.11 -7.94
CA HIS A 68 -11.19 18.00 -9.09
C HIS A 68 -9.70 18.34 -9.28
N GLU A 69 -8.81 17.41 -8.91
CA GLU A 69 -7.37 17.58 -9.16
C GLU A 69 -7.14 17.65 -10.69
N ARG A 70 -6.38 18.64 -11.13
CA ARG A 70 -6.07 18.80 -12.56
C ARG A 70 -5.19 17.64 -13.02
N LEU A 71 -5.73 16.81 -13.89
CA LEU A 71 -4.99 15.73 -14.51
C LEU A 71 -3.96 16.32 -15.48
N SER A 72 -2.68 16.08 -15.21
CA SER A 72 -1.63 16.29 -16.21
C SER A 72 -1.55 15.05 -17.10
N TRP A 73 -1.46 15.25 -18.39
CA TRP A 73 -1.21 14.16 -19.35
C TRP A 73 0.04 13.33 -18.97
N ILE A 74 1.06 14.01 -18.48
CA ILE A 74 2.30 13.35 -17.99
C ILE A 74 2.04 12.44 -16.81
N THR A 75 1.19 12.86 -15.85
CA THR A 75 0.81 12.03 -14.72
C THR A 75 0.03 10.79 -15.16
N ALA A 76 -0.91 10.96 -16.12
CA ALA A 76 -1.64 9.83 -16.67
C ALA A 76 -0.71 8.83 -17.39
N LEU A 77 0.19 9.33 -18.23
CA LEU A 77 1.19 8.52 -18.92
C LEU A 77 2.10 7.78 -17.92
N ALA A 78 2.58 8.46 -16.90
CA ALA A 78 3.42 7.85 -15.87
C ALA A 78 2.70 6.72 -15.11
N ILE A 79 1.41 6.88 -14.79
CA ILE A 79 0.62 5.83 -14.16
C ILE A 79 0.46 4.63 -15.09
N LEU A 80 0.16 4.87 -16.38
CA LEU A 80 0.06 3.79 -17.36
C LEU A 80 1.37 3.01 -17.49
N LEU A 81 2.50 3.72 -17.52
CA LEU A 81 3.83 3.10 -17.57
C LEU A 81 4.14 2.32 -16.29
N ALA A 82 3.81 2.87 -15.11
CA ALA A 82 4.02 2.18 -13.84
C ALA A 82 3.19 0.89 -13.76
N VAL A 83 1.90 0.95 -14.08
CA VAL A 83 1.01 -0.22 -14.08
C VAL A 83 1.44 -1.25 -15.14
N GLY A 84 1.80 -0.79 -16.35
CA GLY A 84 2.33 -1.67 -17.40
C GLY A 84 3.64 -2.35 -16.98
N GLY A 85 4.54 -1.61 -16.31
CA GLY A 85 5.79 -2.16 -15.78
C GLY A 85 5.54 -3.21 -14.69
N VAL A 86 4.63 -2.94 -13.75
CA VAL A 86 4.23 -3.93 -12.73
C VAL A 86 3.60 -5.17 -13.37
N PHE A 87 2.77 -5.00 -14.39
CA PHE A 87 2.21 -6.12 -15.16
C PHE A 87 3.30 -6.99 -15.79
N CYS A 88 4.34 -6.38 -16.37
CA CYS A 88 5.49 -7.14 -16.91
C CYS A 88 6.25 -7.90 -15.80
N LEU A 89 6.35 -7.34 -14.58
CA LEU A 89 7.02 -7.99 -13.45
C LEU A 89 6.22 -9.14 -12.82
N SER A 90 4.92 -9.23 -13.09
CA SER A 90 4.02 -10.18 -12.43
C SER A 90 4.22 -11.65 -12.77
N GLY A 91 5.01 -11.96 -13.81
CA GLY A 91 5.13 -13.31 -14.35
C GLY A 91 3.89 -13.79 -15.14
N LEU A 92 2.88 -12.95 -15.32
CA LEU A 92 1.68 -13.30 -16.12
C LEU A 92 2.01 -13.53 -17.59
N LEU A 93 3.04 -12.84 -18.09
CA LEU A 93 3.49 -12.97 -19.50
C LEU A 93 4.28 -14.26 -19.76
N ASP A 94 4.87 -14.85 -18.72
CA ASP A 94 5.67 -16.07 -18.81
C ASP A 94 4.79 -17.35 -18.70
N GLY A 95 3.47 -17.21 -18.69
CA GLY A 95 2.52 -18.34 -18.60
C GLY A 95 2.46 -19.01 -17.21
N GLY A 96 3.16 -18.45 -16.21
CA GLY A 96 3.30 -19.04 -14.88
C GLY A 96 2.11 -18.81 -13.94
N GLY A 97 1.09 -18.09 -14.37
CA GLY A 97 -0.03 -17.80 -13.49
C GLY A 97 -1.34 -17.59 -14.22
N SER A 98 -2.38 -18.30 -13.80
CA SER A 98 -3.74 -18.09 -14.29
C SER A 98 -4.62 -17.49 -13.18
N ILE A 99 -5.50 -16.56 -13.58
CA ILE A 99 -6.57 -16.08 -12.70
C ILE A 99 -7.66 -17.14 -12.73
N HIS A 100 -7.67 -18.02 -11.71
CA HIS A 100 -8.63 -19.13 -11.65
C HIS A 100 -9.99 -18.73 -11.07
N SER A 101 -10.15 -17.54 -10.51
CA SER A 101 -11.36 -17.15 -9.80
C SER A 101 -11.69 -15.67 -9.97
N ILE A 102 -12.88 -15.40 -10.51
CA ILE A 102 -13.46 -14.04 -10.57
C ILE A 102 -13.60 -13.47 -9.15
N LYS A 103 -13.92 -14.30 -8.15
CA LYS A 103 -14.03 -13.88 -6.75
C LYS A 103 -12.70 -13.35 -6.23
N GLY A 104 -11.59 -14.07 -6.49
CA GLY A 104 -10.25 -13.62 -6.11
C GLY A 104 -9.87 -12.30 -6.78
N LEU A 105 -10.15 -12.17 -8.09
CA LEU A 105 -9.92 -10.94 -8.83
C LEU A 105 -10.67 -9.75 -8.21
N LEU A 106 -11.96 -9.91 -7.92
CA LEU A 106 -12.78 -8.86 -7.32
C LEU A 106 -12.30 -8.48 -5.91
N LEU A 107 -11.87 -9.47 -5.10
CA LEU A 107 -11.33 -9.22 -3.77
C LEU A 107 -10.05 -8.37 -3.81
N VAL A 108 -9.11 -8.70 -4.70
CA VAL A 108 -7.85 -7.96 -4.82
C VAL A 108 -8.07 -6.57 -5.41
N LEU A 109 -8.93 -6.42 -6.42
CA LEU A 109 -9.29 -5.10 -6.96
C LEU A 109 -10.00 -4.24 -5.91
N LEU A 110 -10.89 -4.83 -5.10
CA LEU A 110 -11.53 -4.13 -3.98
C LEU A 110 -10.50 -3.69 -2.94
N SER A 111 -9.51 -4.53 -2.64
CA SER A 111 -8.38 -4.16 -1.77
C SER A 111 -7.65 -2.93 -2.30
N GLY A 112 -7.25 -2.94 -3.58
CA GLY A 112 -6.59 -1.81 -4.23
C GLY A 112 -7.44 -0.54 -4.23
N PHE A 113 -8.74 -0.66 -4.45
CA PHE A 113 -9.67 0.45 -4.40
C PHE A 113 -9.78 1.05 -2.98
N LEU A 114 -9.96 0.22 -1.94
CA LEU A 114 -10.03 0.68 -0.54
C LEU A 114 -8.72 1.33 -0.08
N TYR A 115 -7.59 0.78 -0.50
CA TYR A 115 -6.29 1.38 -0.24
C TYR A 115 -6.13 2.75 -0.92
N ALA A 116 -6.59 2.89 -2.16
CA ALA A 116 -6.64 4.17 -2.86
C ALA A 116 -7.54 5.19 -2.14
N VAL A 117 -8.73 4.77 -1.69
CA VAL A 117 -9.63 5.62 -0.88
C VAL A 117 -8.93 6.09 0.38
N TYR A 118 -8.25 5.18 1.11
CA TYR A 118 -7.44 5.54 2.28
C TYR A 118 -6.40 6.62 1.94
N MET A 119 -5.61 6.42 0.87
CA MET A 119 -4.57 7.36 0.44
C MET A 119 -5.12 8.74 0.06
N VAL A 120 -6.27 8.77 -0.60
CA VAL A 120 -6.91 10.02 -1.07
C VAL A 120 -7.61 10.75 0.06
N VAL A 121 -8.27 10.03 0.98
CA VAL A 121 -9.00 10.62 2.12
C VAL A 121 -8.04 11.12 3.20
N PHE A 122 -6.96 10.41 3.50
CA PHE A 122 -6.02 10.74 4.58
C PHE A 122 -5.53 12.20 4.56
N PRO A 123 -5.03 12.78 3.45
CA PRO A 123 -4.55 14.16 3.43
C PRO A 123 -5.65 15.21 3.70
N ARG A 124 -6.92 14.83 3.54
CA ARG A 124 -8.07 15.73 3.60
C ARG A 124 -8.76 15.75 4.96
N VAL A 125 -8.45 14.78 5.82
CA VAL A 125 -9.03 14.72 7.17
C VAL A 125 -8.19 15.52 8.19
N ARG A 126 -8.85 16.06 9.19
CA ARG A 126 -8.21 16.87 10.25
C ARG A 126 -7.06 16.15 10.96
N VAL A 127 -7.15 14.83 11.10
CA VAL A 127 -6.12 14.01 11.76
C VAL A 127 -4.75 14.09 11.09
N ARG A 128 -4.66 14.52 9.81
CA ARG A 128 -3.40 14.82 9.13
C ARG A 128 -2.51 15.77 9.92
N LYS A 129 -3.10 16.70 10.69
CA LYS A 129 -2.37 17.69 11.51
C LYS A 129 -1.70 17.08 12.75
N MET A 130 -2.08 15.87 13.15
CA MET A 130 -1.46 15.17 14.27
C MET A 130 -0.04 14.71 13.93
N PRO A 131 0.81 14.46 14.94
CA PRO A 131 2.10 13.82 14.74
C PRO A 131 1.97 12.46 14.02
N SER A 132 2.79 12.24 12.99
CA SER A 132 2.69 11.02 12.15
C SER A 132 2.76 9.73 12.97
N LEU A 133 3.66 9.67 13.94
CA LEU A 133 3.80 8.52 14.84
C LEU A 133 2.50 8.23 15.64
N LYS A 134 1.81 9.28 16.10
CA LYS A 134 0.54 9.14 16.83
C LYS A 134 -0.56 8.61 15.92
N ILE A 135 -0.67 9.14 14.70
CA ILE A 135 -1.67 8.68 13.72
C ILE A 135 -1.42 7.22 13.36
N THR A 136 -0.17 6.88 12.99
CA THR A 136 0.20 5.49 12.64
C THR A 136 -0.12 4.53 13.78
N PHE A 137 0.20 4.92 15.02
CA PHE A 137 -0.14 4.09 16.19
C PHE A 137 -1.64 3.79 16.28
N TYR A 138 -2.50 4.81 16.16
CA TYR A 138 -3.95 4.61 16.29
C TYR A 138 -4.54 3.85 15.11
N ILE A 139 -4.06 4.12 13.88
CA ILE A 139 -4.52 3.37 12.71
C ILE A 139 -4.23 1.88 12.90
N PHE A 140 -3.03 1.51 13.33
CA PHE A 140 -2.70 0.11 13.57
C PHE A 140 -3.38 -0.47 14.79
N PHE A 141 -3.58 0.29 15.84
CA PHE A 141 -4.30 -0.16 17.02
C PHE A 141 -5.73 -0.57 16.68
N PHE A 142 -6.47 0.27 15.95
CA PHE A 142 -7.82 -0.08 15.53
C PHE A 142 -7.83 -1.15 14.44
N ALA A 143 -6.90 -1.11 13.49
CA ALA A 143 -6.77 -2.16 12.49
C ALA A 143 -6.49 -3.52 13.13
N MET A 144 -5.62 -3.58 14.14
CA MET A 144 -5.35 -4.80 14.91
C MET A 144 -6.62 -5.36 15.55
N ILE A 145 -7.45 -4.51 16.16
CA ILE A 145 -8.73 -4.95 16.74
C ILE A 145 -9.63 -5.54 15.65
N ILE A 146 -9.77 -4.87 14.50
CA ILE A 146 -10.61 -5.32 13.40
C ILE A 146 -10.10 -6.65 12.84
N LEU A 147 -8.80 -6.77 12.58
CA LEU A 147 -8.18 -7.99 12.06
C LEU A 147 -8.29 -9.15 13.05
N THR A 148 -8.12 -8.89 14.36
CA THR A 148 -8.28 -9.89 15.40
C THR A 148 -9.72 -10.39 15.46
N LEU A 149 -10.71 -9.49 15.45
CA LEU A 149 -12.11 -9.87 15.40
C LEU A 149 -12.43 -10.69 14.15
N TYR A 150 -11.95 -10.26 12.99
CA TYR A 150 -12.12 -11.01 11.74
C TYR A 150 -11.52 -12.42 11.84
N GLY A 151 -10.30 -12.56 12.37
CA GLY A 151 -9.64 -13.87 12.56
C GLY A 151 -10.40 -14.80 13.52
N ILE A 152 -10.97 -14.24 14.59
CA ILE A 152 -11.81 -15.03 15.54
C ILE A 152 -13.11 -15.48 14.85
N PHE A 153 -13.76 -14.60 14.08
CA PHE A 153 -15.01 -14.93 13.37
C PHE A 153 -14.82 -15.97 12.27
N THR A 154 -13.68 -15.94 11.56
CA THR A 154 -13.40 -16.85 10.44
C THR A 154 -12.82 -18.19 10.91
N ASN A 155 -11.86 -18.17 11.84
CA ASN A 155 -11.11 -19.36 12.24
C ASN A 155 -11.54 -19.91 13.61
N GLY A 156 -12.45 -19.24 14.32
CA GLY A 156 -12.94 -19.63 15.64
C GLY A 156 -11.93 -19.42 16.78
N ARG A 157 -10.64 -19.23 16.48
CA ARG A 157 -9.56 -19.03 17.45
C ARG A 157 -8.39 -18.26 16.83
N ILE A 158 -7.56 -17.68 17.70
CA ILE A 158 -6.24 -17.18 17.33
C ILE A 158 -5.23 -18.29 17.62
N GLU A 159 -4.44 -18.66 16.63
CA GLU A 159 -3.39 -19.67 16.83
C GLU A 159 -2.27 -19.13 17.71
N PRO A 160 -1.83 -19.90 18.73
CA PRO A 160 -0.75 -19.49 19.61
C PRO A 160 0.59 -19.46 18.86
N ILE A 161 1.50 -18.60 19.35
CA ILE A 161 2.88 -18.59 18.87
C ILE A 161 3.62 -19.72 19.56
N GLU A 162 4.04 -20.73 18.80
CA GLU A 162 4.63 -21.95 19.34
C GLU A 162 6.17 -21.84 19.49
N THR A 163 6.82 -21.08 18.62
CA THR A 163 8.28 -21.01 18.60
C THR A 163 8.84 -19.61 18.74
N ARG A 164 10.06 -19.48 19.31
CA ARG A 164 10.77 -18.20 19.38
C ARG A 164 11.07 -17.62 18.00
N SER A 165 11.32 -18.47 17.01
CA SER A 165 11.54 -18.05 15.62
C SER A 165 10.29 -17.44 15.01
N GLN A 166 9.11 -18.02 15.25
CA GLN A 166 7.83 -17.42 14.85
C GLN A 166 7.63 -16.04 15.46
N LEU A 167 7.89 -15.91 16.77
CA LEU A 167 7.78 -14.63 17.47
C LEU A 167 8.73 -13.59 16.86
N PHE A 168 9.99 -13.96 16.63
CA PHE A 168 10.99 -13.06 16.04
C PHE A 168 10.57 -12.61 14.63
N ASN A 169 10.14 -13.54 13.77
CA ASN A 169 9.68 -13.24 12.43
C ASN A 169 8.44 -12.35 12.41
N LEU A 170 7.47 -12.59 13.30
CA LEU A 170 6.28 -11.76 13.43
C LEU A 170 6.63 -10.35 13.91
N VAL A 171 7.54 -10.21 14.88
CA VAL A 171 8.00 -8.89 15.34
C VAL A 171 8.72 -8.16 14.21
N LEU A 172 9.60 -8.84 13.47
CA LEU A 172 10.33 -8.26 12.34
C LEU A 172 9.37 -7.80 11.24
N LEU A 173 8.40 -8.63 10.87
CA LEU A 173 7.34 -8.32 9.90
C LEU A 173 6.48 -7.13 10.35
N GLY A 174 6.14 -7.08 11.64
CA GLY A 174 5.37 -5.96 12.19
C GLY A 174 6.15 -4.65 12.25
N LEU A 175 7.45 -4.68 12.51
CA LEU A 175 8.26 -3.47 12.66
C LEU A 175 8.71 -2.90 11.30
N LEU A 176 9.34 -3.70 10.43
CA LEU A 176 9.94 -3.21 9.20
C LEU A 176 8.90 -2.96 8.09
N PRO A 177 8.29 -3.97 7.48
CA PRO A 177 7.38 -3.74 6.35
C PRO A 177 6.04 -3.13 6.78
N THR A 178 5.62 -3.27 8.02
CA THR A 178 4.33 -2.74 8.46
C THR A 178 4.47 -1.38 9.14
N ALA A 179 5.13 -1.30 10.28
CA ALA A 179 5.15 -0.07 11.09
C ALA A 179 5.99 1.04 10.45
N LEU A 180 7.21 0.72 9.97
CA LEU A 180 8.11 1.69 9.35
C LEU A 180 7.59 2.14 7.99
N SER A 181 7.15 1.21 7.14
CA SER A 181 6.59 1.51 5.81
C SER A 181 5.36 2.43 5.92
N ASN A 182 4.40 2.10 6.80
CA ASN A 182 3.22 2.95 6.98
C ASN A 182 3.52 4.31 7.61
N LEU A 183 4.50 4.39 8.51
CA LEU A 183 4.95 5.69 9.03
C LEU A 183 5.51 6.55 7.90
N THR A 184 6.32 5.97 7.03
CA THR A 184 6.87 6.65 5.84
C THR A 184 5.76 7.07 4.87
N LEU A 185 4.79 6.18 4.61
CA LEU A 185 3.61 6.50 3.82
C LEU A 185 2.84 7.71 4.37
N ILE A 186 2.53 7.73 5.66
CA ILE A 186 1.83 8.83 6.32
C ILE A 186 2.63 10.13 6.24
N VAL A 187 3.95 10.07 6.40
CA VAL A 187 4.82 11.24 6.25
C VAL A 187 4.77 11.76 4.81
N SER A 188 4.86 10.88 3.82
CA SER A 188 4.78 11.22 2.40
C SER A 188 3.44 11.84 2.03
N LEU A 189 2.32 11.26 2.46
CA LEU A 189 0.97 11.78 2.23
C LEU A 189 0.71 13.15 2.88
N LYS A 190 1.53 13.57 3.84
CA LYS A 190 1.48 14.92 4.41
C LYS A 190 2.22 15.95 3.57
N GLN A 191 3.19 15.55 2.79
CA GLN A 191 4.11 16.43 2.07
C GLN A 191 3.79 16.54 0.58
N ILE A 192 3.33 15.45 -0.03
CA ILE A 192 3.09 15.36 -1.47
C ILE A 192 1.70 14.80 -1.76
N SER A 193 1.23 14.93 -3.01
CA SER A 193 -0.10 14.44 -3.42
C SER A 193 -0.20 12.92 -3.34
N SER A 194 -1.42 12.43 -3.06
CA SER A 194 -1.72 10.98 -3.00
C SER A 194 -1.35 10.28 -4.29
N THR A 195 -1.62 10.90 -5.43
CA THR A 195 -1.28 10.37 -6.76
C THR A 195 0.23 10.16 -6.92
N LEU A 196 1.05 11.14 -6.47
CA LEU A 196 2.50 11.01 -6.54
C LEU A 196 3.02 9.91 -5.60
N VAL A 197 2.47 9.82 -4.38
CA VAL A 197 2.81 8.74 -3.44
C VAL A 197 2.48 7.37 -4.05
N ALA A 198 1.31 7.25 -4.69
CA ALA A 198 0.87 6.02 -5.33
C ALA A 198 1.81 5.58 -6.47
N VAL A 199 2.27 6.53 -7.31
CA VAL A 199 3.23 6.21 -8.38
C VAL A 199 4.60 5.83 -7.84
N LEU A 200 5.08 6.52 -6.79
CA LEU A 200 6.33 6.16 -6.13
C LEU A 200 6.25 4.77 -5.47
N GLY A 201 5.05 4.33 -5.08
CA GLY A 201 4.81 2.97 -4.61
C GLY A 201 5.17 1.88 -5.62
N ALA A 202 5.25 2.20 -6.93
CA ALA A 202 5.70 1.22 -7.95
C ALA A 202 7.16 0.77 -7.78
N PHE A 203 7.95 1.46 -6.94
CA PHE A 203 9.26 0.94 -6.53
C PHE A 203 9.19 -0.32 -5.66
N GLU A 204 8.06 -0.56 -4.99
CA GLU A 204 7.88 -1.73 -4.13
C GLU A 204 7.99 -3.05 -4.90
N PRO A 205 7.20 -3.33 -5.97
CA PRO A 205 7.38 -4.55 -6.76
C PRO A 205 8.72 -4.61 -7.48
N MET A 206 9.29 -3.47 -7.85
CA MET A 206 10.62 -3.43 -8.45
C MET A 206 11.69 -3.90 -7.46
N THR A 207 11.66 -3.43 -6.21
CA THR A 207 12.59 -3.88 -5.18
C THR A 207 12.37 -5.33 -4.79
N ALA A 208 11.11 -5.79 -4.70
CA ALA A 208 10.77 -7.17 -4.43
C ALA A 208 11.36 -8.11 -5.50
N MET A 209 11.21 -7.77 -6.78
CA MET A 209 11.76 -8.54 -7.88
C MET A 209 13.29 -8.50 -7.90
N ALA A 210 13.92 -7.35 -7.62
CA ALA A 210 15.39 -7.28 -7.51
C ALA A 210 15.93 -8.20 -6.41
N ILE A 211 15.25 -8.27 -5.27
CA ILE A 211 15.58 -9.22 -4.19
C ILE A 211 15.36 -10.67 -4.66
N GLY A 212 14.27 -10.96 -5.37
CA GLY A 212 14.00 -12.26 -5.97
C GLY A 212 15.17 -12.75 -6.83
N ILE A 213 15.65 -11.91 -7.73
CA ILE A 213 16.79 -12.23 -8.62
C ILE A 213 18.09 -12.39 -7.84
N ILE A 214 18.45 -11.43 -6.95
CA ILE A 214 19.75 -11.39 -6.30
C ILE A 214 19.86 -12.43 -5.17
N VAL A 215 18.80 -12.59 -4.37
CA VAL A 215 18.83 -13.43 -3.15
C VAL A 215 18.28 -14.82 -3.43
N PHE A 216 17.19 -14.93 -4.20
CA PHE A 216 16.53 -16.21 -4.48
C PHE A 216 16.92 -16.82 -5.84
N HIS A 217 17.82 -16.14 -6.59
CA HIS A 217 18.31 -16.60 -7.90
C HIS A 217 17.18 -16.87 -8.91
N GLU A 218 16.12 -16.07 -8.83
CA GLU A 218 15.03 -16.13 -9.82
C GLU A 218 15.52 -15.76 -11.22
N PRO A 219 14.97 -16.35 -12.29
CA PRO A 219 15.44 -16.10 -13.65
C PRO A 219 15.21 -14.64 -14.06
N PHE A 220 16.23 -14.00 -14.62
CA PHE A 220 16.17 -12.64 -15.13
C PHE A 220 15.68 -12.65 -16.59
N THR A 221 14.36 -12.54 -16.77
CA THR A 221 13.69 -12.64 -18.07
C THR A 221 13.53 -11.29 -18.77
N LEU A 222 13.27 -11.31 -20.07
CA LEU A 222 13.04 -10.08 -20.85
C LEU A 222 11.85 -9.24 -20.32
N PRO A 223 10.68 -9.81 -19.96
CA PRO A 223 9.59 -9.07 -19.33
C PRO A 223 10.01 -8.33 -18.07
N ILE A 224 10.88 -8.92 -17.24
CA ILE A 224 11.40 -8.29 -16.02
C ILE A 224 12.22 -7.03 -16.38
N ILE A 225 13.10 -7.11 -17.36
CA ILE A 225 13.90 -5.96 -17.84
C ILE A 225 12.98 -4.84 -18.33
N ILE A 226 12.00 -5.17 -19.15
CA ILE A 226 11.03 -4.20 -19.67
C ILE A 226 10.25 -3.56 -18.52
N GLY A 227 9.78 -4.37 -17.56
CA GLY A 227 9.04 -3.91 -16.38
C GLY A 227 9.85 -2.89 -15.55
N PHE A 228 11.12 -3.19 -15.28
CA PHE A 228 12.02 -2.26 -14.59
C PHE A 228 12.17 -0.94 -15.32
N LEU A 229 12.43 -0.99 -16.63
CA LEU A 229 12.61 0.21 -17.44
C LEU A 229 11.34 1.08 -17.47
N LEU A 230 10.16 0.47 -17.62
CA LEU A 230 8.89 1.17 -17.59
C LEU A 230 8.65 1.88 -16.26
N ILE A 231 8.91 1.21 -15.13
CA ILE A 231 8.75 1.80 -13.79
C ILE A 231 9.74 2.95 -13.59
N LEU A 232 11.02 2.74 -13.89
CA LEU A 232 12.03 3.80 -13.77
C LEU A 232 11.67 5.01 -14.61
N PHE A 233 11.23 4.80 -15.86
CA PHE A 233 10.83 5.89 -16.74
C PHE A 233 9.57 6.62 -16.25
N SER A 234 8.59 5.89 -15.70
CA SER A 234 7.42 6.46 -15.04
C SER A 234 7.80 7.41 -13.91
N VAL A 235 8.65 6.94 -13.00
CA VAL A 235 9.12 7.76 -11.87
C VAL A 235 9.93 8.96 -12.34
N PHE A 236 10.82 8.76 -13.31
CA PHE A 236 11.59 9.87 -13.90
C PHE A 236 10.69 10.95 -14.48
N LEU A 237 9.67 10.57 -15.27
CA LEU A 237 8.70 11.51 -15.81
C LEU A 237 8.04 12.36 -14.72
N ILE A 238 7.54 11.74 -13.66
CA ILE A 238 6.85 12.46 -12.60
C ILE A 238 7.79 13.39 -11.84
N VAL A 239 8.98 12.92 -11.48
CA VAL A 239 9.94 13.71 -10.70
C VAL A 239 10.46 14.89 -11.52
N PHE A 240 10.81 14.67 -12.79
CA PHE A 240 11.37 15.69 -13.66
C PHE A 240 10.35 16.79 -13.99
N PHE A 241 9.16 16.42 -14.44
CA PHE A 241 8.15 17.41 -14.85
C PHE A 241 7.48 18.13 -13.69
N ARG A 242 7.45 17.55 -12.49
CA ARG A 242 7.03 18.27 -11.29
C ARG A 242 7.99 19.41 -10.96
N LYS A 243 9.31 19.16 -11.02
CA LYS A 243 10.34 20.18 -10.74
C LYS A 243 10.23 21.40 -11.66
N THR A 244 9.77 21.18 -12.89
CA THR A 244 9.58 22.26 -13.86
C THR A 244 8.35 23.12 -13.55
N ARG A 245 7.29 22.52 -12.98
CA ARG A 245 6.03 23.22 -12.67
C ARG A 245 6.09 24.03 -11.36
N ASP A 246 6.91 23.63 -10.40
CA ASP A 246 7.10 24.36 -9.13
C ASP A 246 8.07 25.56 -9.30
N LYS A 247 8.67 25.74 -10.49
CA LYS A 247 9.59 26.85 -10.82
C LYS A 247 9.01 27.92 -11.74
N GLY A 248 7.81 27.75 -12.27
CA GLY A 248 7.06 28.72 -13.06
C GLY A 248 5.80 29.15 -12.37
#